data_b92d4981df48ea02ce9fc2cc657362a5
#
_entry.id   b92d4981df48ea02ce9fc2cc657362a5
#
_cell.length_a   1.000
_cell.length_b   1.000
_cell.length_c   1.000
_cell.angle_alpha   90.00
_cell.angle_beta   90.00
_cell.angle_gamma   90.00
#
_symmetry.space_group_name_H-M   'P 1'
#
loop_
_entity.id
_entity.type
_entity.pdbx_description
1 polymer ?
#
loop_
_entity_poly.entity_id
_entity_poly.type
_entity_poly.pdbx_seq_one_letter_code
_entity_poly.pdbx_strand_id
1 'polypeptide(L)'
;MAALPLLSISDNGVNLGDRWLLRHVDLSLSAGDRLALVGRNGAGKSSLMKLIAGSQEPDEGSRWVAPGVQVAYLPQIPTFAGSMSLASYVIQGLENRLGKDDDISSRTHQADAMLMRMNMDPARMTDGLSGGERRRVSLARALITDPDILLLDE
;
A
#
# COMPACT_ATOMS: atom_id res chain seq x y z
N MET A 1 -23.69 3.79 -17.48
CA MET A 1 -22.76 4.92 -17.25
C MET A 1 -21.44 4.31 -16.83
N ALA A 2 -20.33 4.67 -17.49
CA ALA A 2 -19.01 4.23 -17.03
C ALA A 2 -18.73 4.85 -15.66
N ALA A 3 -18.30 4.05 -14.68
CA ALA A 3 -17.89 4.56 -13.38
C ALA A 3 -16.68 5.49 -13.56
N LEU A 4 -16.66 6.61 -12.84
CA LEU A 4 -15.49 7.49 -12.84
C LEU A 4 -14.30 6.74 -12.23
N PRO A 5 -13.11 6.84 -12.83
CA PRO A 5 -11.95 6.16 -12.29
C PRO A 5 -11.55 6.74 -10.91
N LEU A 6 -11.11 5.88 -10.01
CA LEU A 6 -10.49 6.27 -8.76
C LEU A 6 -9.04 6.71 -8.98
N LEU A 7 -8.37 6.07 -9.94
CA LEU A 7 -6.98 6.34 -10.30
C LEU A 7 -6.77 6.06 -11.78
N SER A 8 -5.96 6.89 -12.43
CA SER A 8 -5.48 6.63 -13.79
C SER A 8 -4.00 6.95 -13.93
N ILE A 9 -3.31 6.16 -14.73
CA ILE A 9 -1.97 6.44 -15.24
C ILE A 9 -2.03 6.46 -16.74
N SER A 10 -1.37 7.44 -17.36
CA SER A 10 -1.41 7.64 -18.80
C SER A 10 -0.01 7.84 -19.36
N ASP A 11 0.33 7.02 -20.34
CA ASP A 11 1.62 7.03 -21.05
C ASP A 11 2.83 6.95 -20.11
N ASN A 12 2.67 6.18 -19.01
CA ASN A 12 3.68 6.13 -17.96
C ASN A 12 4.87 5.26 -18.35
N GLY A 13 6.07 5.77 -18.04
CA GLY A 13 7.32 5.07 -18.20
C GLY A 13 8.18 5.13 -16.95
N VAL A 14 8.96 4.07 -16.74
CA VAL A 14 9.98 3.97 -15.68
C VAL A 14 11.28 3.52 -16.31
N ASN A 15 12.32 4.32 -16.15
CA ASN A 15 13.65 4.06 -16.67
C ASN A 15 14.60 3.58 -15.55
N LEU A 16 15.43 2.62 -15.84
CA LEU A 16 16.51 2.16 -14.96
C LEU A 16 17.85 2.42 -15.65
N GLY A 17 18.29 3.67 -15.61
CA GLY A 17 19.53 4.10 -16.28
C GLY A 17 19.40 4.04 -17.80
N ASP A 18 20.05 3.08 -18.43
CA ASP A 18 20.06 2.97 -19.90
C ASP A 18 18.90 2.14 -20.49
N ARG A 19 18.01 1.62 -19.65
CA ARG A 19 16.95 0.70 -20.08
C ARG A 19 15.60 1.06 -19.50
N TRP A 20 14.58 1.13 -20.36
CA TRP A 20 13.19 1.21 -19.93
C TRP A 20 12.74 -0.10 -19.29
N LEU A 21 12.25 0.00 -18.05
CA LEU A 21 11.61 -1.09 -17.34
C LEU A 21 10.12 -1.17 -17.71
N LEU A 22 9.48 -0.01 -17.78
CA LEU A 22 8.09 0.17 -18.20
C LEU A 22 8.06 1.30 -19.23
N ARG A 23 7.19 1.20 -20.22
CA ARG A 23 7.00 2.27 -21.20
C ARG A 23 5.60 2.22 -21.80
N HIS A 24 5.02 3.40 -22.01
CA HIS A 24 3.69 3.57 -22.59
C HIS A 24 2.61 2.76 -21.85
N VAL A 25 2.63 2.83 -20.50
CA VAL A 25 1.66 2.10 -19.67
C VAL A 25 0.45 2.99 -19.42
N ASP A 26 -0.71 2.51 -19.85
CA ASP A 26 -2.01 3.09 -19.55
C ASP A 26 -2.80 2.16 -18.65
N LEU A 27 -3.35 2.68 -17.56
CA LEU A 27 -4.20 1.92 -16.65
C LEU A 27 -5.23 2.84 -16.02
N SER A 28 -6.45 2.36 -15.88
CA SER A 28 -7.51 3.02 -15.15
C SER A 28 -8.13 2.04 -14.14
N LEU A 29 -8.31 2.48 -12.89
CA LEU A 29 -8.92 1.70 -11.82
C LEU A 29 -10.20 2.38 -11.35
N SER A 30 -11.28 1.63 -11.32
CA SER A 30 -12.60 2.07 -10.84
C SER A 30 -12.99 1.30 -9.58
N ALA A 31 -14.00 1.78 -8.87
CA ALA A 31 -14.50 1.10 -7.69
C ALA A 31 -14.98 -0.32 -8.02
N GLY A 32 -14.54 -1.29 -7.22
CA GLY A 32 -14.88 -2.71 -7.39
C GLY A 32 -14.01 -3.47 -8.38
N ASP A 33 -13.08 -2.82 -9.09
CA ASP A 33 -12.16 -3.50 -10.00
C ASP A 33 -11.25 -4.47 -9.22
N ARG A 34 -10.97 -5.61 -9.84
CA ARG A 34 -10.00 -6.60 -9.35
C ARG A 34 -9.04 -6.93 -10.46
N LEU A 35 -7.80 -6.48 -10.32
CA LEU A 35 -6.79 -6.56 -11.35
C LEU A 35 -5.61 -7.42 -10.88
N ALA A 36 -5.20 -8.38 -11.69
CA ALA A 36 -4.01 -9.19 -11.43
C ALA A 36 -2.89 -8.82 -12.39
N LEU A 37 -1.73 -8.48 -11.85
CA LEU A 37 -0.51 -8.25 -12.64
C LEU A 37 0.23 -9.57 -12.81
N VAL A 38 0.32 -10.05 -14.04
CA VAL A 38 1.00 -11.30 -14.37
C VAL A 38 2.23 -11.00 -15.23
N GLY A 39 3.34 -11.65 -14.92
CA GLY A 39 4.60 -11.48 -15.67
C GLY A 39 5.78 -12.14 -14.97
N ARG A 40 6.88 -12.30 -15.70
CA ARG A 40 8.13 -12.89 -15.18
C ARG A 40 8.72 -12.01 -14.08
N ASN A 41 9.57 -12.61 -13.22
CA ASN A 41 10.33 -11.83 -12.23
C ASN A 41 11.22 -10.82 -12.95
N GLY A 42 11.27 -9.59 -12.42
CA GLY A 42 11.99 -8.49 -13.07
C GLY A 42 11.23 -7.79 -14.22
N ALA A 43 9.98 -8.18 -14.52
CA ALA A 43 9.19 -7.53 -15.57
C ALA A 43 8.62 -6.14 -15.19
N GLY A 44 8.90 -5.64 -13.98
CA GLY A 44 8.44 -4.31 -13.54
C GLY A 44 7.14 -4.29 -12.76
N LYS A 45 6.59 -5.45 -12.33
CA LYS A 45 5.33 -5.51 -11.56
C LYS A 45 5.36 -4.64 -10.30
N SER A 46 6.38 -4.81 -9.46
CA SER A 46 6.55 -4.01 -8.24
C SER A 46 6.79 -2.53 -8.54
N SER A 47 7.49 -2.19 -9.61
CA SER A 47 7.69 -0.81 -10.04
C SER A 47 6.37 -0.18 -10.49
N LEU A 48 5.55 -0.92 -11.25
CA LEU A 48 4.22 -0.46 -11.61
C LEU A 48 3.33 -0.25 -10.38
N MET A 49 3.35 -1.16 -9.41
CA MET A 49 2.60 -1.00 -8.16
C MET A 49 3.08 0.20 -7.35
N LYS A 50 4.39 0.44 -7.26
CA LYS A 50 4.96 1.64 -6.60
C LYS A 50 4.56 2.93 -7.31
N LEU A 51 4.51 2.92 -8.64
CA LEU A 51 4.04 4.03 -9.45
C LEU A 51 2.54 4.29 -9.19
N ILE A 52 1.71 3.24 -9.19
CA ILE A 52 0.29 3.34 -8.84
C ILE A 52 0.12 3.85 -7.40
N ALA A 53 0.92 3.37 -6.45
CA ALA A 53 0.91 3.82 -5.05
C ALA A 53 1.36 5.29 -4.88
N GLY A 54 2.09 5.85 -5.86
CA GLY A 54 2.70 7.18 -5.77
C GLY A 54 3.97 7.22 -4.91
N SER A 55 4.55 6.06 -4.61
CA SER A 55 5.84 5.94 -3.92
C SER A 55 7.04 5.99 -4.88
N GLN A 56 6.77 5.99 -6.17
CA GLN A 56 7.73 6.20 -7.25
C GLN A 56 7.11 7.15 -8.28
N GLU A 57 7.84 8.19 -8.64
CA GLU A 57 7.44 9.09 -9.73
C GLU A 57 7.72 8.44 -11.09
N PRO A 58 6.89 8.67 -12.10
CA PRO A 58 7.17 8.26 -13.47
C PRO A 58 8.24 9.15 -14.10
N ASP A 59 9.08 8.57 -14.97
CA ASP A 59 10.01 9.34 -15.82
C ASP A 59 9.30 9.98 -17.03
N GLU A 60 8.22 9.34 -17.51
CA GLU A 60 7.33 9.83 -18.56
C GLU A 60 5.87 9.59 -18.18
N GLY A 61 4.95 10.39 -18.70
CA GLY A 61 3.53 10.26 -18.49
C GLY A 61 2.99 10.96 -17.25
N SER A 62 1.80 10.58 -16.83
CA SER A 62 1.13 11.21 -15.68
C SER A 62 0.34 10.20 -14.86
N ARG A 63 0.25 10.48 -13.56
CA ARG A 63 -0.58 9.76 -12.59
C ARG A 63 -1.63 10.72 -12.03
N TRP A 64 -2.88 10.31 -12.08
CA TRP A 64 -3.99 11.05 -11.49
C TRP A 64 -4.73 10.15 -10.47
N VAL A 65 -5.11 10.73 -9.35
CA VAL A 65 -5.93 10.08 -8.31
C VAL A 65 -7.09 11.00 -7.99
N ALA A 66 -8.28 10.45 -7.90
CA ALA A 66 -9.45 11.22 -7.54
C ALA A 66 -9.30 11.81 -6.12
N PRO A 67 -9.79 13.04 -5.88
CA PRO A 67 -9.70 13.66 -4.57
C PRO A 67 -10.32 12.79 -3.47
N GLY A 68 -9.61 12.60 -2.37
CA GLY A 68 -10.06 11.80 -1.23
C GLY A 68 -9.80 10.29 -1.35
N VAL A 69 -9.44 9.78 -2.52
CA VAL A 69 -9.14 8.35 -2.72
C VAL A 69 -7.86 7.96 -1.96
N GLN A 70 -7.98 6.87 -1.21
CA GLN A 70 -6.89 6.30 -0.42
C GLN A 70 -6.29 5.10 -1.12
N VAL A 71 -4.98 5.14 -1.35
CA VAL A 71 -4.22 4.04 -1.94
C VAL A 71 -3.31 3.45 -0.88
N ALA A 72 -3.46 2.16 -0.58
CA ALA A 72 -2.54 1.44 0.30
C ALA A 72 -1.71 0.44 -0.51
N TYR A 73 -0.44 0.31 -0.15
CA TYR A 73 0.51 -0.59 -0.78
C TYR A 73 1.14 -1.53 0.24
N LEU A 74 1.00 -2.82 0.00
CA LEU A 74 1.67 -3.87 0.75
C LEU A 74 2.86 -4.37 -0.10
N PRO A 75 4.11 -4.05 0.30
CA PRO A 75 5.29 -4.49 -0.43
C PRO A 75 5.56 -5.98 -0.24
N GLN A 76 6.25 -6.59 -1.18
CA GLN A 76 6.66 -8.00 -1.15
C GLN A 76 7.44 -8.34 0.13
N ILE A 77 8.36 -7.47 0.54
CA ILE A 77 9.14 -7.62 1.78
C ILE A 77 8.85 -6.43 2.68
N PRO A 78 8.04 -6.62 3.75
CA PRO A 78 7.80 -5.56 4.71
C PRO A 78 9.06 -5.22 5.50
N THR A 79 9.34 -3.93 5.65
CA THR A 79 10.45 -3.41 6.46
C THR A 79 9.93 -2.76 7.73
N PHE A 80 10.66 -2.90 8.82
CA PHE A 80 10.34 -2.29 10.11
C PHE A 80 11.44 -1.29 10.48
N ALA A 81 11.05 -0.09 10.85
CA ALA A 81 11.97 0.96 11.30
C ALA A 81 12.27 0.80 12.80
N GLY A 82 13.01 -0.25 13.16
CA GLY A 82 13.36 -0.56 14.55
C GLY A 82 12.34 -1.44 15.28
N SER A 83 12.59 -1.67 16.57
CA SER A 83 11.74 -2.46 17.45
C SER A 83 10.59 -1.61 17.99
N MET A 84 9.36 -2.05 17.79
CA MET A 84 8.15 -1.42 18.31
C MET A 84 7.04 -2.45 18.50
N SER A 85 5.97 -2.10 19.24
CA SER A 85 4.80 -2.98 19.34
C SER A 85 4.07 -3.11 18.01
N LEU A 86 3.38 -4.23 17.80
CA LEU A 86 2.58 -4.44 16.59
C LEU A 86 1.48 -3.39 16.46
N ALA A 87 0.85 -3.00 17.57
CA ALA A 87 -0.14 -1.92 17.58
C ALA A 87 0.47 -0.61 17.09
N SER A 88 1.64 -0.22 17.61
CA SER A 88 2.32 1.01 17.17
C SER A 88 2.67 0.97 15.68
N TYR A 89 3.15 -0.16 15.18
CA TYR A 89 3.46 -0.33 13.76
C TYR A 89 2.22 -0.19 12.86
N VAL A 90 1.09 -0.75 13.28
CA VAL A 90 -0.18 -0.65 12.53
C VAL A 90 -0.68 0.79 12.51
N ILE A 91 -0.64 1.48 13.68
CA ILE A 91 -1.08 2.87 13.81
C ILE A 91 -0.26 3.83 12.93
N GLN A 92 1.05 3.57 12.74
CA GLN A 92 1.88 4.35 11.82
C GLN A 92 1.34 4.37 10.37
N GLY A 93 0.51 3.40 9.97
CA GLY A 93 -0.18 3.46 8.69
C GLY A 93 -1.11 4.67 8.54
N LEU A 94 -1.53 5.26 9.67
CA LEU A 94 -2.43 6.43 9.71
C LEU A 94 -1.69 7.77 9.79
N GLU A 95 -0.35 7.80 9.99
CA GLU A 95 0.40 9.05 10.24
C GLU A 95 0.20 10.12 9.16
N ASN A 96 0.04 9.71 7.91
CA ASN A 96 -0.22 10.64 6.80
C ASN A 96 -1.69 11.11 6.71
N ARG A 97 -2.59 10.56 7.53
CA ARG A 97 -4.03 10.88 7.57
C ARG A 97 -4.45 11.65 8.81
N LEU A 98 -3.62 11.65 9.85
CA LEU A 98 -3.96 12.27 11.12
C LEU A 98 -4.02 13.79 10.95
N GLY A 99 -5.23 14.35 10.97
CA GLY A 99 -5.47 15.74 11.30
C GLY A 99 -5.10 15.99 12.76
N LYS A 100 -4.85 17.26 13.13
CA LYS A 100 -4.48 17.64 14.50
C LYS A 100 -5.50 17.27 15.58
N ASP A 101 -6.73 16.89 15.18
CA ASP A 101 -7.87 16.61 16.06
C ASP A 101 -8.30 15.14 16.09
N ASP A 102 -7.54 14.23 15.45
CA ASP A 102 -7.87 12.81 15.44
C ASP A 102 -7.56 12.15 16.80
N ASP A 103 -8.55 11.49 17.37
CA ASP A 103 -8.44 10.76 18.64
C ASP A 103 -7.57 9.51 18.50
N ILE A 104 -6.32 9.62 18.97
CA ILE A 104 -5.34 8.53 18.98
C ILE A 104 -5.85 7.30 19.74
N SER A 105 -6.66 7.47 20.78
CA SER A 105 -7.18 6.36 21.58
C SER A 105 -8.15 5.48 20.80
N SER A 106 -9.02 6.08 19.99
CA SER A 106 -9.94 5.35 19.11
C SER A 106 -9.17 4.54 18.06
N ARG A 107 -8.06 5.06 17.55
CA ARG A 107 -7.20 4.40 16.56
C ARG A 107 -6.42 3.23 17.16
N THR A 108 -5.99 3.35 18.41
CA THR A 108 -5.36 2.25 19.14
C THR A 108 -6.32 1.07 19.27
N HIS A 109 -7.56 1.30 19.66
CA HIS A 109 -8.56 0.24 19.74
C HIS A 109 -8.85 -0.44 18.40
N GLN A 110 -8.84 0.31 17.29
CA GLN A 110 -9.01 -0.26 15.96
C GLN A 110 -7.83 -1.14 15.57
N ALA A 111 -6.60 -0.71 15.85
CA ALA A 111 -5.39 -1.49 15.59
C ALA A 111 -5.36 -2.79 16.40
N ASP A 112 -5.69 -2.71 17.70
CA ASP A 112 -5.76 -3.85 18.59
C ASP A 112 -6.80 -4.87 18.11
N ALA A 113 -8.02 -4.42 17.81
CA ALA A 113 -9.08 -5.28 17.32
C ALA A 113 -8.71 -5.95 15.99
N MET A 114 -8.03 -5.24 15.10
CA MET A 114 -7.58 -5.79 13.82
C MET A 114 -6.50 -6.85 14.02
N LEU A 115 -5.50 -6.59 14.86
CA LEU A 115 -4.44 -7.54 15.18
C LEU A 115 -4.98 -8.80 15.87
N MET A 116 -5.91 -8.65 16.82
CA MET A 116 -6.56 -9.80 17.48
C MET A 116 -7.33 -10.67 16.48
N ARG A 117 -8.03 -10.09 15.50
CA ARG A 117 -8.70 -10.85 14.43
C ARG A 117 -7.72 -11.64 13.56
N MET A 118 -6.47 -11.18 13.47
CA MET A 118 -5.40 -11.87 12.75
C MET A 118 -4.60 -12.85 13.64
N ASN A 119 -5.08 -13.13 14.87
CA ASN A 119 -4.41 -13.93 15.89
C ASN A 119 -2.99 -13.42 16.22
N MET A 120 -2.87 -12.12 16.40
CA MET A 120 -1.62 -11.46 16.77
C MET A 120 -1.83 -10.61 18.04
N ASP A 121 -0.90 -10.73 18.99
CA ASP A 121 -0.91 -9.93 20.21
C ASP A 121 -0.45 -8.48 19.88
N PRO A 122 -1.28 -7.46 20.12
CA PRO A 122 -0.93 -6.06 19.86
C PRO A 122 0.31 -5.57 20.61
N ALA A 123 0.57 -6.09 21.78
CA ALA A 123 1.72 -5.73 22.62
C ALA A 123 3.03 -6.40 22.19
N ARG A 124 2.96 -7.45 21.37
CA ARG A 124 4.16 -8.14 20.87
C ARG A 124 5.02 -7.19 20.04
N MET A 125 6.34 -7.36 20.14
CA MET A 125 7.31 -6.56 19.40
C MET A 125 7.47 -7.05 17.97
N THR A 126 7.89 -6.15 17.08
CA THR A 126 8.19 -6.45 15.67
C THR A 126 9.41 -7.35 15.50
N ASP A 127 10.24 -7.48 16.54
CA ASP A 127 11.41 -8.35 16.52
C ASP A 127 11.03 -9.83 16.55
N GLY A 128 11.78 -10.65 15.81
CA GLY A 128 11.59 -12.09 15.79
C GLY A 128 10.32 -12.58 15.12
N LEU A 129 9.61 -11.74 14.35
CA LEU A 129 8.46 -12.17 13.57
C LEU A 129 8.89 -13.09 12.43
N SER A 130 8.16 -14.19 12.25
CA SER A 130 8.24 -15.03 11.06
C SER A 130 7.80 -14.26 9.80
N GLY A 131 8.16 -14.73 8.61
CA GLY A 131 7.74 -14.10 7.35
C GLY A 131 6.21 -13.96 7.23
N GLY A 132 5.46 -14.98 7.66
CA GLY A 132 4.00 -14.94 7.65
C GLY A 132 3.41 -13.92 8.63
N GLU A 133 4.02 -13.77 9.81
CA GLU A 133 3.61 -12.76 10.80
C GLU A 133 3.93 -11.34 10.32
N ARG A 134 5.11 -11.15 9.73
CA ARG A 134 5.49 -9.87 9.09
C ARG A 134 4.46 -9.45 8.04
N ARG A 135 4.04 -10.39 7.21
CA ARG A 135 3.03 -10.14 6.18
C ARG A 135 1.68 -9.77 6.77
N ARG A 136 1.22 -10.51 7.79
CA ARG A 136 -0.07 -10.22 8.44
C ARG A 136 -0.07 -8.84 9.11
N VAL A 137 0.96 -8.47 9.87
CA VAL A 137 1.00 -7.16 10.52
C VAL A 137 1.11 -6.02 9.50
N SER A 138 1.83 -6.22 8.38
CA SER A 138 1.89 -5.23 7.31
C SER A 138 0.57 -5.09 6.56
N LEU A 139 -0.17 -6.18 6.40
CA LEU A 139 -1.52 -6.13 5.86
C LEU A 139 -2.46 -5.37 6.81
N ALA A 140 -2.37 -5.60 8.12
CA ALA A 140 -3.12 -4.83 9.11
C ALA A 140 -2.82 -3.32 9.00
N ARG A 141 -1.54 -2.95 8.86
CA ARG A 141 -1.12 -1.56 8.64
C ARG A 141 -1.68 -0.95 7.35
N ALA A 142 -1.76 -1.72 6.27
CA ALA A 142 -2.36 -1.25 5.02
C ALA A 142 -3.88 -1.08 5.17
N LEU A 143 -4.57 -2.02 5.82
CA LEU A 143 -6.02 -2.05 5.94
C LEU A 143 -6.57 -1.04 6.96
N ILE A 144 -5.79 -0.66 7.99
CA ILE A 144 -6.27 0.31 9.00
C ILE A 144 -6.56 1.69 8.38
N THR A 145 -5.99 1.97 7.21
CA THR A 145 -6.26 3.20 6.47
C THR A 145 -7.60 3.20 5.75
N ASP A 146 -8.35 2.09 5.78
CA ASP A 146 -9.60 1.90 5.03
C ASP A 146 -9.44 2.33 3.55
N PRO A 147 -8.56 1.66 2.80
CA PRO A 147 -8.18 2.12 1.47
C PRO A 147 -9.25 1.81 0.42
N ASP A 148 -9.45 2.75 -0.52
CA ASP A 148 -10.27 2.56 -1.72
C ASP A 148 -9.57 1.66 -2.75
N ILE A 149 -8.23 1.72 -2.77
CA ILE A 149 -7.37 0.88 -3.63
C ILE A 149 -6.32 0.19 -2.75
N LEU A 150 -6.31 -1.14 -2.79
CA LEU A 150 -5.31 -1.95 -2.09
C LEU A 150 -4.41 -2.65 -3.12
N LEU A 151 -3.11 -2.36 -3.06
CA LEU A 151 -2.08 -2.95 -3.90
C LEU A 151 -1.34 -4.02 -3.10
N LEU A 152 -1.35 -5.25 -3.60
CA LEU A 152 -0.69 -6.40 -2.96
C LEU A 152 0.45 -6.90 -3.87
N ASP A 153 1.69 -6.74 -3.41
CA ASP A 153 2.88 -7.19 -4.14
C ASP A 153 3.32 -8.55 -3.60
N GLU A 154 2.79 -9.61 -4.20
CA GLU A 154 2.99 -11.07 -3.93
C GLU A 154 2.66 -11.52 -2.51
#